data_97753fbbe6197ffd8ec4210dede1fecb
#
_entry.id   97753fbbe6197ffd8ec4210dede1fecb
#
_cell.length_a   1.000
_cell.length_b   1.000
_cell.length_c   1.000
_cell.angle_alpha   90.00
_cell.angle_beta   90.00
_cell.angle_gamma   90.00
#
_symmetry.space_group_name_H-M   'P 1'
#
loop_
_entity.id
_entity.type
_entity.pdbx_description
1 polymer ?
#
loop_
_entity_poly.entity_id
_entity_poly.type
_entity_poly.pdbx_seq_one_letter_code
_entity_poly.pdbx_strand_id
1 'polypeptide(L)'
;LGQQMVFLPGLAEQKAIARQLDFVEPQLDNAKEQLDQLESLIKSRFVEMFGDLSQYESRDLCDCVSSLETGKSLKCQAFRRMGSAPAVLKLSAISSGIYREAENKALPDDVKPVSTKMVCEGDILLARKNTPELVGRSALVGHTDGNIMFPDIVFRMHPCEGIYGVYLAYLLANPLFESVRALAHGSAKSMSNIPKSELARLGVPIAPLELQCAFAGFVSQVDKSRFIAQQQIDKLQTLYDSLAQEYFA
;
A
#
# COMPACT_ATOMS: atom_id res chain seq x y z
N LEU A 1 -10.02 -25.88 33.16
CA LEU A 1 -9.76 -26.19 31.71
C LEU A 1 -10.97 -26.99 31.25
N GLY A 2 -11.94 -26.34 30.58
CA GLY A 2 -13.09 -26.98 29.96
C GLY A 2 -12.64 -27.90 28.82
N GLN A 3 -13.11 -29.14 28.81
CA GLN A 3 -12.99 -30.02 27.65
C GLN A 3 -13.91 -29.47 26.56
N GLN A 4 -13.33 -28.88 25.53
CA GLN A 4 -14.05 -28.60 24.28
C GLN A 4 -14.18 -29.93 23.54
N MET A 5 -15.40 -30.38 23.32
CA MET A 5 -15.70 -31.53 22.46
C MET A 5 -15.56 -31.05 21.02
N VAL A 6 -14.58 -31.57 20.30
CA VAL A 6 -14.42 -31.35 18.86
C VAL A 6 -15.11 -32.48 18.13
N PHE A 7 -16.09 -32.15 17.27
CA PHE A 7 -16.71 -33.11 16.37
C PHE A 7 -15.71 -33.47 15.26
N LEU A 8 -15.36 -34.75 15.10
CA LEU A 8 -14.48 -35.25 14.06
C LEU A 8 -15.35 -35.95 13.00
N PRO A 9 -15.40 -35.40 11.75
CA PRO A 9 -16.08 -36.07 10.64
C PRO A 9 -15.48 -37.45 10.35
N GLY A 10 -16.24 -38.32 9.66
CA GLY A 10 -15.74 -39.62 9.23
C GLY A 10 -14.55 -39.51 8.26
N LEU A 11 -13.67 -40.53 8.21
CA LEU A 11 -12.43 -40.49 7.39
C LEU A 11 -12.68 -40.21 5.89
N ALA A 12 -13.80 -40.70 5.34
CA ALA A 12 -14.19 -40.42 3.95
C ALA A 12 -14.55 -38.97 3.73
N GLU A 13 -15.22 -38.34 4.69
CA GLU A 13 -15.62 -36.92 4.70
C GLU A 13 -14.40 -36.05 4.88
N GLN A 14 -13.50 -36.35 5.82
CA GLN A 14 -12.21 -35.65 5.97
C GLN A 14 -11.42 -35.62 4.67
N LYS A 15 -11.36 -36.74 3.94
CA LYS A 15 -10.69 -36.81 2.64
C LYS A 15 -11.39 -36.00 1.54
N ALA A 16 -12.71 -35.85 1.58
CA ALA A 16 -13.46 -35.06 0.63
C ALA A 16 -13.19 -33.57 0.89
N ILE A 17 -13.20 -33.15 2.15
CA ILE A 17 -12.88 -31.78 2.60
C ILE A 17 -11.44 -31.39 2.19
N ALA A 18 -10.47 -32.27 2.53
CA ALA A 18 -9.08 -32.03 2.17
C ALA A 18 -8.90 -31.82 0.65
N ARG A 19 -9.55 -32.66 -0.18
CA ARG A 19 -9.49 -32.47 -1.64
C ARG A 19 -10.06 -31.15 -2.14
N GLN A 20 -11.11 -30.64 -1.52
CA GLN A 20 -11.69 -29.35 -1.91
C GLN A 20 -10.77 -28.19 -1.51
N LEU A 21 -10.22 -28.20 -0.32
CA LEU A 21 -9.26 -27.20 0.14
C LEU A 21 -7.96 -27.26 -0.68
N ASP A 22 -7.44 -28.47 -0.93
CA ASP A 22 -6.27 -28.71 -1.80
C ASP A 22 -6.48 -28.21 -3.24
N PHE A 23 -7.73 -28.08 -3.70
CA PHE A 23 -8.03 -27.51 -5.01
C PHE A 23 -8.05 -25.98 -5.00
N VAL A 24 -8.52 -25.35 -3.93
CA VAL A 24 -8.66 -23.88 -3.82
C VAL A 24 -7.32 -23.22 -3.45
N GLU A 25 -6.55 -23.81 -2.55
CA GLU A 25 -5.32 -23.22 -2.01
C GLU A 25 -4.27 -22.91 -3.10
N PRO A 26 -3.94 -23.81 -4.04
CA PRO A 26 -3.00 -23.50 -5.13
C PRO A 26 -3.49 -22.40 -6.07
N GLN A 27 -4.80 -22.26 -6.27
CA GLN A 27 -5.37 -21.19 -7.09
C GLN A 27 -5.24 -19.84 -6.40
N LEU A 28 -5.43 -19.79 -5.07
CA LEU A 28 -5.23 -18.61 -4.26
C LEU A 28 -3.75 -18.18 -4.29
N ASP A 29 -2.84 -19.12 -4.17
CA ASP A 29 -1.40 -18.84 -4.21
C ASP A 29 -0.96 -18.36 -5.60
N ASN A 30 -1.43 -18.99 -6.67
CA ASN A 30 -1.18 -18.55 -8.04
C ASN A 30 -1.71 -17.12 -8.29
N ALA A 31 -2.89 -16.78 -7.79
CA ALA A 31 -3.45 -15.45 -7.95
C ALA A 31 -2.65 -14.39 -7.17
N LYS A 32 -2.12 -14.72 -5.98
CA LYS A 32 -1.20 -13.87 -5.22
C LYS A 32 0.13 -13.66 -5.97
N GLU A 33 0.70 -14.74 -6.51
CA GLU A 33 1.93 -14.67 -7.31
C GLU A 33 1.75 -13.80 -8.55
N GLN A 34 0.60 -13.86 -9.22
CA GLN A 34 0.28 -12.97 -10.34
C GLN A 34 0.30 -11.49 -9.93
N LEU A 35 -0.23 -11.14 -8.75
CA LEU A 35 -0.13 -9.76 -8.24
C LEU A 35 1.31 -9.32 -8.04
N ASP A 36 2.15 -10.19 -7.48
CA ASP A 36 3.57 -9.88 -7.25
C ASP A 36 4.34 -9.73 -8.58
N GLN A 37 4.01 -10.55 -9.59
CA GLN A 37 4.58 -10.44 -10.93
C GLN A 37 4.16 -9.14 -11.63
N LEU A 38 2.90 -8.72 -11.52
CA LEU A 38 2.41 -7.44 -12.05
C LEU A 38 3.10 -6.25 -11.38
N GLU A 39 3.36 -6.31 -10.08
CA GLU A 39 4.12 -5.28 -9.38
C GLU A 39 5.57 -5.23 -9.83
N SER A 40 6.21 -6.39 -9.99
CA SER A 40 7.58 -6.50 -10.51
C SER A 40 7.68 -5.97 -11.94
N LEU A 41 6.67 -6.19 -12.75
CA LEU A 41 6.59 -5.68 -14.12
C LEU A 41 6.58 -4.14 -14.15
N ILE A 42 5.80 -3.49 -13.27
CA ILE A 42 5.78 -2.02 -13.20
C ILE A 42 7.14 -1.49 -12.77
N LYS A 43 7.78 -2.09 -11.77
CA LYS A 43 9.12 -1.69 -11.30
C LYS A 43 10.17 -1.84 -12.39
N SER A 44 10.16 -2.95 -13.12
CA SER A 44 11.07 -3.19 -14.24
C SER A 44 10.84 -2.17 -15.36
N ARG A 45 9.57 -1.88 -15.69
CA ARG A 45 9.22 -0.89 -16.69
C ARG A 45 9.65 0.52 -16.29
N PHE A 46 9.55 0.88 -15.01
CA PHE A 46 10.08 2.14 -14.51
C PHE A 46 11.57 2.26 -14.77
N VAL A 47 12.36 1.23 -14.42
CA VAL A 47 13.81 1.22 -14.66
C VAL A 47 14.14 1.27 -16.15
N GLU A 48 13.42 0.53 -16.98
CA GLU A 48 13.61 0.54 -18.44
C GLU A 48 13.35 1.92 -19.05
N MET A 49 12.27 2.60 -18.63
CA MET A 49 11.87 3.88 -19.22
C MET A 49 12.70 5.06 -18.71
N PHE A 50 13.08 5.07 -17.45
CA PHE A 50 13.72 6.21 -16.81
C PHE A 50 15.22 6.01 -16.54
N GLY A 51 15.69 4.76 -16.46
CA GLY A 51 17.10 4.36 -16.46
C GLY A 51 17.99 5.18 -15.54
N ASP A 52 18.94 5.89 -16.13
CA ASP A 52 19.82 6.80 -15.40
C ASP A 52 19.10 8.11 -15.07
N LEU A 53 18.71 8.22 -13.79
CA LEU A 53 18.02 9.39 -13.28
C LEU A 53 18.88 10.65 -13.26
N SER A 54 20.22 10.54 -13.33
CA SER A 54 21.15 11.66 -13.30
C SER A 54 21.08 12.53 -14.56
N GLN A 55 20.53 12.03 -15.64
CA GLN A 55 20.33 12.78 -16.89
C GLN A 55 19.21 13.83 -16.82
N TYR A 56 18.35 13.74 -15.80
CA TYR A 56 17.21 14.66 -15.65
C TYR A 56 17.53 15.82 -14.73
N GLU A 57 16.97 17.00 -15.03
CA GLU A 57 17.04 18.15 -14.14
C GLU A 57 16.39 17.81 -12.79
N SER A 58 17.08 18.15 -11.71
CA SER A 58 16.58 17.92 -10.35
C SER A 58 15.91 19.18 -9.81
N ARG A 59 14.73 19.01 -9.19
CA ARG A 59 14.00 20.05 -8.48
C ARG A 59 13.77 19.64 -7.02
N ASP A 60 13.65 20.59 -6.13
CA ASP A 60 13.28 20.30 -4.75
C ASP A 60 11.88 19.67 -4.69
N LEU A 61 11.67 18.68 -3.83
CA LEU A 61 10.38 18.02 -3.72
C LEU A 61 9.25 18.99 -3.41
N CYS A 62 9.51 20.05 -2.61
CA CYS A 62 8.50 21.08 -2.31
C CYS A 62 8.02 21.83 -3.57
N ASP A 63 8.82 21.89 -4.63
CA ASP A 63 8.44 22.52 -5.90
C ASP A 63 7.70 21.52 -6.83
N CYS A 64 7.73 20.24 -6.49
CA CYS A 64 7.08 19.17 -7.23
C CYS A 64 5.70 18.79 -6.68
N VAL A 65 5.36 19.27 -5.47
CA VAL A 65 4.09 18.95 -4.80
C VAL A 65 3.41 20.23 -4.31
N SER A 66 2.10 20.32 -4.49
CA SER A 66 1.28 21.43 -4.01
C SER A 66 1.10 21.43 -2.49
N SER A 67 1.31 20.27 -1.86
CA SER A 67 1.25 20.12 -0.41
C SER A 67 2.16 18.99 0.08
N LEU A 68 2.77 19.19 1.24
CA LEU A 68 3.49 18.17 2.01
C LEU A 68 2.98 18.21 3.45
N GLU A 69 2.18 17.26 3.85
CA GLU A 69 1.48 17.27 5.12
C GLU A 69 1.83 16.07 5.99
N THR A 70 1.77 16.28 7.30
CA THR A 70 1.84 15.19 8.29
C THR A 70 0.43 14.81 8.71
N GLY A 71 0.16 13.53 8.83
CA GLY A 71 -1.12 13.02 9.31
C GLY A 71 -1.33 13.25 10.81
N LYS A 72 -2.38 12.60 11.33
CA LYS A 72 -2.70 12.66 12.77
C LYS A 72 -3.10 11.26 13.26
N SER A 73 -2.43 10.80 14.30
CA SER A 73 -2.80 9.57 15.01
C SER A 73 -3.87 9.87 16.04
N LEU A 74 -4.88 9.01 16.09
CA LEU A 74 -5.96 9.00 17.07
C LEU A 74 -5.96 7.64 17.77
N LYS A 75 -6.62 7.56 18.92
CA LYS A 75 -6.84 6.28 19.59
C LYS A 75 -7.80 5.45 18.74
N CYS A 76 -7.35 4.29 18.30
CA CYS A 76 -8.11 3.38 17.43
C CYS A 76 -8.50 2.11 18.18
N GLN A 77 -9.46 1.40 17.62
CA GLN A 77 -9.79 0.03 18.01
C GLN A 77 -8.65 -0.94 17.61
N ALA A 78 -8.66 -2.15 18.16
CA ALA A 78 -7.67 -3.17 17.82
C ALA A 78 -7.97 -3.87 16.47
N PHE A 79 -9.18 -3.71 15.94
CA PHE A 79 -9.67 -4.36 14.72
C PHE A 79 -9.82 -3.37 13.56
N ARG A 80 -9.91 -3.95 12.34
CA ARG A 80 -10.18 -3.25 11.10
C ARG A 80 -11.61 -2.69 11.09
N ARG A 81 -11.84 -1.53 10.43
CA ARG A 81 -13.19 -0.99 10.21
C ARG A 81 -14.09 -1.97 9.44
N MET A 82 -15.38 -1.89 9.70
CA MET A 82 -16.43 -2.56 8.92
C MET A 82 -17.08 -1.55 7.96
N GLY A 83 -17.26 -1.95 6.70
CA GLY A 83 -17.79 -1.07 5.67
C GLY A 83 -16.99 0.24 5.56
N SER A 84 -17.69 1.36 5.39
CA SER A 84 -17.12 2.70 5.25
C SER A 84 -17.03 3.47 6.58
N ALA A 85 -17.02 2.80 7.72
CA ALA A 85 -16.83 3.45 9.02
C ALA A 85 -15.48 4.21 9.07
N PRO A 86 -15.38 5.32 9.83
CA PRO A 86 -14.15 6.07 9.95
C PRO A 86 -12.99 5.22 10.50
N ALA A 87 -11.80 5.39 9.93
CA ALA A 87 -10.63 4.62 10.29
C ALA A 87 -9.32 5.41 10.14
N VAL A 88 -8.22 4.84 10.62
CA VAL A 88 -6.86 5.34 10.42
C VAL A 88 -6.02 4.24 9.77
N LEU A 89 -5.26 4.58 8.72
CA LEU A 89 -4.34 3.66 8.05
C LEU A 89 -3.26 3.15 9.02
N LYS A 90 -2.86 1.89 8.83
CA LYS A 90 -1.62 1.35 9.37
C LYS A 90 -0.45 1.66 8.42
N LEU A 91 0.78 1.54 8.89
CA LEU A 91 1.97 1.59 8.01
C LEU A 91 1.96 0.49 6.95
N SER A 92 1.41 -0.69 7.26
CA SER A 92 1.26 -1.80 6.31
C SER A 92 0.43 -1.44 5.07
N ALA A 93 -0.39 -0.38 5.15
CA ALA A 93 -1.17 0.11 4.02
C ALA A 93 -0.31 0.62 2.84
N ILE A 94 0.94 1.00 3.11
CA ILE A 94 1.85 1.59 2.10
C ILE A 94 3.22 0.89 2.03
N SER A 95 3.51 -0.04 2.93
CA SER A 95 4.85 -0.66 3.07
C SER A 95 5.29 -1.48 1.85
N SER A 96 4.34 -2.00 1.07
CA SER A 96 4.63 -2.75 -0.16
C SER A 96 4.88 -1.86 -1.39
N GLY A 97 4.62 -0.55 -1.30
CA GLY A 97 4.59 0.38 -2.44
C GLY A 97 3.22 0.44 -3.15
N ILE A 98 2.28 -0.39 -2.71
CA ILE A 98 0.89 -0.41 -3.18
C ILE A 98 -0.01 0.07 -2.04
N TYR A 99 -0.92 0.98 -2.35
CA TYR A 99 -1.93 1.41 -1.40
C TYR A 99 -2.93 0.29 -1.12
N ARG A 100 -3.09 -0.05 0.16
CA ARG A 100 -4.04 -1.06 0.63
C ARG A 100 -4.95 -0.46 1.69
N GLU A 101 -6.10 0.02 1.28
CA GLU A 101 -7.08 0.63 2.18
C GLU A 101 -7.55 -0.31 3.29
N ALA A 102 -7.56 -1.61 3.02
CA ALA A 102 -7.91 -2.66 3.96
C ALA A 102 -7.01 -2.69 5.21
N GLU A 103 -5.77 -2.19 5.11
CA GLU A 103 -4.82 -2.10 6.20
C GLU A 103 -5.08 -0.86 7.07
N ASN A 104 -6.10 -0.94 7.92
CA ASN A 104 -6.56 0.14 8.77
C ASN A 104 -6.98 -0.34 10.16
N LYS A 105 -7.27 0.61 11.04
CA LYS A 105 -7.89 0.40 12.35
C LYS A 105 -9.10 1.30 12.49
N ALA A 106 -10.23 0.74 12.92
CA ALA A 106 -11.46 1.48 13.14
C ALA A 106 -11.28 2.58 14.19
N LEU A 107 -11.91 3.73 13.98
CA LEU A 107 -12.08 4.72 15.04
C LEU A 107 -13.24 4.29 15.96
N PRO A 108 -13.14 4.55 17.29
CA PRO A 108 -14.28 4.44 18.18
C PRO A 108 -15.40 5.40 17.77
N ASP A 109 -16.66 5.06 18.06
CA ASP A 109 -17.85 5.84 17.66
C ASP A 109 -17.89 7.25 18.28
N ASP A 110 -17.25 7.43 19.43
CA ASP A 110 -17.12 8.70 20.14
C ASP A 110 -15.97 9.58 19.62
N VAL A 111 -15.12 9.05 18.72
CA VAL A 111 -13.96 9.74 18.17
C VAL A 111 -14.27 10.28 16.78
N LYS A 112 -14.34 11.61 16.66
CA LYS A 112 -14.57 12.25 15.34
C LYS A 112 -13.28 12.26 14.51
N PRO A 113 -13.35 11.85 13.25
CA PRO A 113 -12.22 11.93 12.34
C PRO A 113 -11.86 13.40 12.04
N VAL A 114 -10.60 13.64 11.71
CA VAL A 114 -10.12 14.97 11.32
C VAL A 114 -10.24 15.13 9.80
N SER A 115 -11.21 15.92 9.34
CA SER A 115 -11.55 16.06 7.92
C SER A 115 -10.37 16.45 7.02
N THR A 116 -9.46 17.29 7.51
CA THR A 116 -8.26 17.71 6.75
C THR A 116 -7.19 16.64 6.63
N LYS A 117 -7.38 15.48 7.29
CA LYS A 117 -6.44 14.35 7.28
C LYS A 117 -7.04 13.09 6.63
N MET A 118 -8.11 13.25 5.86
CA MET A 118 -8.65 12.17 5.04
C MET A 118 -7.76 11.93 3.84
N VAL A 119 -7.64 10.67 3.47
CA VAL A 119 -6.94 10.24 2.25
C VAL A 119 -7.85 10.47 1.05
N CYS A 120 -7.28 10.99 -0.02
CA CYS A 120 -7.97 11.23 -1.29
C CYS A 120 -7.29 10.49 -2.44
N GLU A 121 -8.03 10.19 -3.50
CA GLU A 121 -7.45 9.67 -4.74
C GLU A 121 -6.42 10.65 -5.30
N GLY A 122 -5.29 10.11 -5.79
CA GLY A 122 -4.16 10.91 -6.28
C GLY A 122 -3.17 11.37 -5.21
N ASP A 123 -3.48 11.18 -3.91
CA ASP A 123 -2.51 11.40 -2.85
C ASP A 123 -1.32 10.44 -2.96
N ILE A 124 -0.11 10.93 -2.71
CA ILE A 124 1.07 10.09 -2.50
C ILE A 124 1.33 10.03 -1.00
N LEU A 125 1.29 8.83 -0.45
CA LEU A 125 1.57 8.58 0.96
C LEU A 125 3.00 8.03 1.10
N LEU A 126 3.78 8.58 2.04
CA LEU A 126 5.16 8.17 2.30
C LEU A 126 5.36 7.87 3.77
N ALA A 127 5.97 6.73 4.08
CA ALA A 127 6.30 6.33 5.45
C ALA A 127 7.38 7.25 6.05
N ARG A 128 6.94 8.18 6.89
CA ARG A 128 7.82 9.12 7.61
C ARG A 128 8.64 8.42 8.67
N LYS A 129 8.01 7.50 9.42
CA LYS A 129 8.64 6.72 10.49
C LYS A 129 8.36 5.26 10.27
N ASN A 130 9.42 4.46 10.24
CA ASN A 130 9.33 3.00 10.13
C ASN A 130 10.68 2.38 10.51
N THR A 131 10.80 1.05 10.38
CA THR A 131 12.10 0.40 10.42
C THR A 131 13.00 0.92 9.28
N PRO A 132 14.33 0.81 9.40
CA PRO A 132 15.27 1.30 8.37
C PRO A 132 14.97 0.78 6.96
N GLU A 133 14.44 -0.44 6.83
CA GLU A 133 14.13 -1.08 5.55
C GLU A 133 12.84 -0.54 4.90
N LEU A 134 11.94 -0.01 5.72
CA LEU A 134 10.59 0.40 5.30
C LEU A 134 10.35 1.91 5.37
N VAL A 135 11.23 2.67 6.02
CA VAL A 135 11.15 4.15 6.04
C VAL A 135 11.32 4.70 4.62
N GLY A 136 10.57 5.72 4.26
CA GLY A 136 10.57 6.30 2.92
C GLY A 136 9.79 5.50 1.85
N ARG A 137 9.22 4.35 2.20
CA ARG A 137 8.30 3.66 1.27
C ARG A 137 7.12 4.54 0.97
N SER A 138 6.74 4.61 -0.30
CA SER A 138 5.62 5.42 -0.78
C SER A 138 4.64 4.59 -1.59
N ALA A 139 3.39 5.05 -1.62
CA ALA A 139 2.35 4.48 -2.44
C ALA A 139 1.42 5.59 -2.96
N LEU A 140 0.95 5.45 -4.20
CA LEU A 140 -0.09 6.29 -4.76
C LEU A 140 -1.46 5.76 -4.32
N VAL A 141 -2.34 6.65 -3.89
CA VAL A 141 -3.74 6.31 -3.60
C VAL A 141 -4.50 6.26 -4.92
N GLY A 142 -4.88 5.07 -5.34
CA GLY A 142 -5.73 4.86 -6.52
C GLY A 142 -7.19 5.11 -6.15
N HIS A 143 -7.84 4.13 -5.51
CA HIS A 143 -9.23 4.24 -5.06
C HIS A 143 -9.32 4.30 -3.54
N THR A 144 -10.22 5.15 -3.03
CA THR A 144 -10.57 5.24 -1.61
C THR A 144 -12.03 5.67 -1.45
N ASP A 145 -12.70 5.21 -0.39
CA ASP A 145 -14.05 5.67 -0.03
C ASP A 145 -14.06 7.01 0.72
N GLY A 146 -12.87 7.59 0.99
CA GLY A 146 -12.73 8.92 1.60
C GLY A 146 -12.95 8.98 3.12
N ASN A 147 -13.29 7.88 3.78
CA ASN A 147 -13.52 7.83 5.23
C ASN A 147 -12.32 7.27 6.02
N ILE A 148 -11.14 7.42 5.49
CA ILE A 148 -9.92 6.91 6.11
C ILE A 148 -8.88 8.01 6.27
N MET A 149 -8.29 8.11 7.47
CA MET A 149 -7.25 9.07 7.80
C MET A 149 -5.85 8.44 7.63
N PHE A 150 -4.85 9.28 7.39
CA PHE A 150 -3.45 8.87 7.50
C PHE A 150 -2.86 9.31 8.85
N PRO A 151 -2.01 8.46 9.47
CA PRO A 151 -1.44 8.72 10.79
C PRO A 151 -0.26 9.73 10.73
N ASP A 152 0.19 10.24 11.88
CA ASP A 152 1.31 11.18 12.00
C ASP A 152 2.67 10.61 11.58
N ILE A 153 2.77 9.29 11.46
CA ILE A 153 3.93 8.55 10.96
C ILE A 153 3.97 8.42 9.43
N VAL A 154 3.04 9.07 8.74
CA VAL A 154 2.94 9.12 7.28
C VAL A 154 2.91 10.57 6.81
N PHE A 155 3.63 10.89 5.75
CA PHE A 155 3.47 12.11 4.98
C PHE A 155 2.46 11.88 3.86
N ARG A 156 1.66 12.90 3.58
CA ARG A 156 0.83 13.02 2.39
C ARG A 156 1.38 14.12 1.49
N MET A 157 1.46 13.82 0.20
CA MET A 157 1.86 14.75 -0.84
C MET A 157 0.83 14.73 -1.97
N HIS A 158 0.60 15.89 -2.57
CA HIS A 158 -0.21 16.00 -3.77
C HIS A 158 0.64 16.61 -4.89
N PRO A 159 0.82 15.95 -6.05
CA PRO A 159 1.68 16.45 -7.12
C PRO A 159 1.21 17.82 -7.66
N CYS A 160 2.15 18.65 -8.09
CA CYS A 160 1.87 19.85 -8.84
C CYS A 160 1.47 19.54 -10.29
N GLU A 161 0.88 20.52 -10.96
CA GLU A 161 0.65 20.46 -12.41
C GLU A 161 1.96 20.20 -13.15
N GLY A 162 1.91 19.32 -14.16
CA GLY A 162 3.10 18.91 -14.93
C GLY A 162 3.90 17.76 -14.31
N ILE A 163 3.46 17.20 -13.17
CA ILE A 163 4.06 16.02 -12.56
C ILE A 163 3.00 14.94 -12.37
N TYR A 164 3.20 13.80 -13.03
CA TYR A 164 2.31 12.65 -12.82
C TYR A 164 2.55 12.00 -11.45
N GLY A 165 1.48 11.88 -10.66
CA GLY A 165 1.56 11.25 -9.32
C GLY A 165 2.09 9.82 -9.37
N VAL A 166 1.75 9.06 -10.40
CA VAL A 166 2.28 7.70 -10.65
C VAL A 166 3.81 7.73 -10.79
N TYR A 167 4.36 8.64 -11.62
CA TYR A 167 5.80 8.79 -11.79
C TYR A 167 6.47 9.10 -10.44
N LEU A 168 5.99 10.12 -9.74
CA LEU A 168 6.59 10.56 -8.47
C LEU A 168 6.51 9.47 -7.39
N ALA A 169 5.38 8.76 -7.27
CA ALA A 169 5.22 7.69 -6.30
C ALA A 169 6.19 6.53 -6.56
N TYR A 170 6.32 6.09 -7.83
CA TYR A 170 7.25 5.01 -8.18
C TYR A 170 8.71 5.44 -8.09
N LEU A 171 9.03 6.69 -8.41
CA LEU A 171 10.38 7.25 -8.22
C LEU A 171 10.77 7.21 -6.73
N LEU A 172 9.94 7.75 -5.85
CA LEU A 172 10.22 7.80 -4.41
C LEU A 172 10.32 6.39 -3.78
N ALA A 173 9.59 5.40 -4.34
CA ALA A 173 9.62 4.01 -3.90
C ALA A 173 10.79 3.22 -4.50
N ASN A 174 11.46 3.74 -5.56
CA ASN A 174 12.46 3.01 -6.32
C ASN A 174 13.73 2.79 -5.48
N PRO A 175 14.25 1.54 -5.39
CA PRO A 175 15.53 1.28 -4.73
C PRO A 175 16.72 2.05 -5.33
N LEU A 176 16.69 2.38 -6.63
CA LEU A 176 17.73 3.19 -7.28
C LEU A 176 17.70 4.66 -6.86
N PHE A 177 16.60 5.13 -6.28
CA PHE A 177 16.48 6.47 -5.71
C PHE A 177 16.65 6.40 -4.17
N GLU A 178 17.84 6.00 -3.73
CA GLU A 178 18.15 5.84 -2.30
C GLU A 178 18.14 7.15 -1.51
N SER A 179 18.15 8.30 -2.19
CA SER A 179 18.18 9.64 -1.57
C SER A 179 17.08 9.85 -0.54
N VAL A 180 15.90 9.25 -0.72
CA VAL A 180 14.81 9.32 0.28
C VAL A 180 15.19 8.65 1.58
N ARG A 181 15.80 7.47 1.52
CA ARG A 181 16.20 6.70 2.72
C ARG A 181 17.42 7.32 3.39
N ALA A 182 18.32 7.94 2.62
CA ALA A 182 19.47 8.65 3.16
C ALA A 182 19.08 9.81 4.10
N LEU A 183 17.86 10.36 3.96
CA LEU A 183 17.31 11.38 4.86
C LEU A 183 16.86 10.82 6.21
N ALA A 184 16.85 9.51 6.39
CA ALA A 184 16.31 8.90 7.59
C ALA A 184 17.32 8.94 8.75
N HIS A 185 16.91 9.56 9.86
CA HIS A 185 17.67 9.58 11.11
C HIS A 185 17.13 8.54 12.09
N GLY A 186 18.01 7.82 12.77
CA GLY A 186 17.66 6.83 13.79
C GLY A 186 18.77 5.80 13.99
N SER A 187 18.72 5.06 15.08
CA SER A 187 19.65 3.94 15.30
C SER A 187 19.20 2.70 14.55
N ALA A 188 20.14 1.84 14.13
CA ALA A 188 19.87 0.59 13.41
C ALA A 188 18.92 -0.39 14.13
N LYS A 189 18.64 -0.16 15.43
CA LYS A 189 17.75 -0.99 16.27
C LYS A 189 16.40 -0.35 16.59
N SER A 190 16.12 0.88 16.14
CA SER A 190 14.91 1.62 16.45
C SER A 190 14.23 2.17 15.18
N MET A 191 13.06 2.77 15.34
CA MET A 191 12.36 3.44 14.24
C MET A 191 13.18 4.59 13.69
N SER A 192 13.47 4.57 12.39
CA SER A 192 14.02 5.69 11.63
C SER A 192 12.94 6.72 11.34
N ASN A 193 13.33 7.99 11.22
CA ASN A 193 12.42 9.10 10.96
C ASN A 193 13.02 10.02 9.89
N ILE A 194 12.21 10.43 8.93
CA ILE A 194 12.56 11.43 7.92
C ILE A 194 12.01 12.79 8.37
N PRO A 195 12.88 13.81 8.58
CA PRO A 195 12.43 15.17 8.88
C PRO A 195 11.72 15.80 7.67
N LYS A 196 10.60 16.48 7.94
CA LYS A 196 9.82 17.15 6.88
C LYS A 196 10.65 18.16 6.10
N SER A 197 11.51 18.94 6.79
CA SER A 197 12.36 19.96 6.18
C SER A 197 13.41 19.39 5.24
N GLU A 198 13.94 18.21 5.54
CA GLU A 198 14.91 17.54 4.68
C GLU A 198 14.20 16.91 3.48
N LEU A 199 13.06 16.24 3.71
CA LEU A 199 12.25 15.69 2.63
C LEU A 199 11.80 16.78 1.64
N ALA A 200 11.43 17.97 2.12
CA ALA A 200 11.02 19.08 1.27
C ALA A 200 12.13 19.56 0.31
N ARG A 201 13.40 19.43 0.72
CA ARG A 201 14.58 19.82 -0.07
C ARG A 201 15.21 18.62 -0.82
N LEU A 202 14.56 17.48 -0.82
CA LEU A 202 15.03 16.34 -1.59
C LEU A 202 15.04 16.70 -3.07
N GLY A 203 16.20 16.60 -3.72
CA GLY A 203 16.30 16.76 -5.16
C GLY A 203 15.60 15.61 -5.88
N VAL A 204 14.57 15.93 -6.64
CA VAL A 204 13.73 15.00 -7.40
C VAL A 204 14.05 15.15 -8.89
N PRO A 205 14.62 14.13 -9.57
CA PRO A 205 14.83 14.18 -11.02
C PRO A 205 13.47 14.22 -11.74
N ILE A 206 13.31 15.13 -12.69
CA ILE A 206 12.06 15.34 -13.43
C ILE A 206 12.23 14.88 -14.86
N ALA A 207 11.71 13.70 -15.15
CA ALA A 207 11.68 13.18 -16.51
C ALA A 207 10.73 13.98 -17.42
N PRO A 208 10.94 13.98 -18.75
CA PRO A 208 10.02 14.60 -19.70
C PRO A 208 8.56 14.16 -19.50
N LEU A 209 7.62 15.09 -19.67
CA LEU A 209 6.20 14.86 -19.40
C LEU A 209 5.62 13.72 -20.26
N GLU A 210 6.08 13.59 -21.49
CA GLU A 210 5.68 12.51 -22.41
C GLU A 210 6.04 11.12 -21.84
N LEU A 211 7.23 10.99 -21.26
CA LEU A 211 7.66 9.72 -20.63
C LEU A 211 6.86 9.43 -19.38
N GLN A 212 6.60 10.45 -18.53
CA GLN A 212 5.75 10.30 -17.36
C GLN A 212 4.33 9.88 -17.74
N CYS A 213 3.75 10.49 -18.79
CA CYS A 213 2.44 10.15 -19.34
C CYS A 213 2.40 8.71 -19.87
N ALA A 214 3.41 8.31 -20.65
CA ALA A 214 3.52 6.96 -21.18
C ALA A 214 3.62 5.91 -20.06
N PHE A 215 4.38 6.19 -19.00
CA PHE A 215 4.47 5.33 -17.82
C PHE A 215 3.13 5.25 -17.08
N ALA A 216 2.46 6.38 -16.86
CA ALA A 216 1.14 6.40 -16.22
C ALA A 216 0.11 5.60 -17.01
N GLY A 217 0.12 5.67 -18.33
CA GLY A 217 -0.72 4.86 -19.20
C GLY A 217 -0.42 3.36 -19.08
N PHE A 218 0.84 2.98 -19.02
CA PHE A 218 1.25 1.59 -18.77
C PHE A 218 0.77 1.08 -17.40
N VAL A 219 1.01 1.84 -16.32
CA VAL A 219 0.55 1.47 -14.97
C VAL A 219 -0.97 1.31 -14.94
N SER A 220 -1.72 2.22 -15.57
CA SER A 220 -3.19 2.13 -15.65
C SER A 220 -3.68 0.84 -16.33
N GLN A 221 -2.96 0.33 -17.32
CA GLN A 221 -3.28 -0.96 -17.95
C GLN A 221 -3.00 -2.13 -17.03
N VAL A 222 -1.85 -2.11 -16.34
CA VAL A 222 -1.49 -3.16 -15.37
C VAL A 222 -2.44 -3.15 -14.17
N ASP A 223 -2.90 -1.98 -13.70
CA ASP A 223 -3.83 -1.87 -12.59
C ASP A 223 -5.21 -2.51 -12.89
N LYS A 224 -5.65 -2.50 -14.14
CA LYS A 224 -6.85 -3.26 -14.54
C LYS A 224 -6.66 -4.76 -14.32
N SER A 225 -5.50 -5.30 -14.68
CA SER A 225 -5.17 -6.71 -14.46
C SER A 225 -5.04 -7.03 -12.97
N ARG A 226 -4.43 -6.13 -12.21
CA ARG A 226 -4.32 -6.25 -10.74
C ARG A 226 -5.69 -6.28 -10.06
N PHE A 227 -6.60 -5.42 -10.51
CA PHE A 227 -7.97 -5.40 -9.99
C PHE A 227 -8.69 -6.74 -10.22
N ILE A 228 -8.56 -7.32 -11.42
CA ILE A 228 -9.13 -8.63 -11.74
C ILE A 228 -8.52 -9.73 -10.86
N ALA A 229 -7.19 -9.75 -10.72
CA ALA A 229 -6.49 -10.72 -9.87
C ALA A 229 -6.92 -10.59 -8.40
N GLN A 230 -7.06 -9.36 -7.89
CA GLN A 230 -7.52 -9.12 -6.52
C GLN A 230 -8.96 -9.61 -6.31
N GLN A 231 -9.87 -9.35 -7.26
CA GLN A 231 -11.24 -9.89 -7.19
C GLN A 231 -11.26 -11.43 -7.19
N GLN A 232 -10.35 -12.05 -7.92
CA GLN A 232 -10.21 -13.52 -7.93
C GLN A 232 -9.75 -14.02 -6.56
N ILE A 233 -8.76 -13.36 -5.95
CA ILE A 233 -8.29 -13.67 -4.59
C ILE A 233 -9.42 -13.56 -3.58
N ASP A 234 -10.18 -12.48 -3.61
CA ASP A 234 -11.28 -12.23 -2.66
C ASP A 234 -12.37 -13.32 -2.78
N LYS A 235 -12.71 -13.73 -4.00
CA LYS A 235 -13.65 -14.82 -4.25
C LYS A 235 -13.14 -16.19 -3.77
N LEU A 236 -11.87 -16.50 -4.07
CA LEU A 236 -11.24 -17.75 -3.64
C LEU A 236 -11.10 -17.81 -2.12
N GLN A 237 -10.74 -16.70 -1.48
CA GLN A 237 -10.67 -16.61 -0.02
C GLN A 237 -12.05 -16.80 0.62
N THR A 238 -13.09 -16.17 0.08
CA THR A 238 -14.46 -16.37 0.55
C THR A 238 -14.92 -17.82 0.43
N LEU A 239 -14.58 -18.48 -0.69
CA LEU A 239 -14.86 -19.89 -0.90
C LEU A 239 -14.11 -20.77 0.11
N TYR A 240 -12.82 -20.51 0.31
CA TYR A 240 -11.98 -21.23 1.27
C TYR A 240 -12.53 -21.11 2.69
N ASP A 241 -12.86 -19.88 3.11
CA ASP A 241 -13.41 -19.61 4.45
C ASP A 241 -14.78 -20.27 4.65
N SER A 242 -15.64 -20.28 3.61
CA SER A 242 -16.94 -20.93 3.64
C SER A 242 -16.80 -22.46 3.78
N LEU A 243 -15.90 -23.07 3.01
CA LEU A 243 -15.60 -24.50 3.13
C LEU A 243 -15.03 -24.84 4.51
N ALA A 244 -14.12 -24.01 5.03
CA ALA A 244 -13.56 -24.22 6.35
C ALA A 244 -14.63 -24.09 7.45
N GLN A 245 -15.55 -23.12 7.37
CA GLN A 245 -16.66 -23.00 8.32
C GLN A 245 -17.63 -24.18 8.24
N GLU A 246 -17.99 -24.62 7.04
CA GLU A 246 -18.92 -25.74 6.86
C GLU A 246 -18.43 -27.02 7.55
N TYR A 247 -17.11 -27.22 7.56
CA TYR A 247 -16.51 -28.48 8.01
C TYR A 247 -15.88 -28.43 9.41
N PHE A 248 -15.55 -27.24 9.93
CA PHE A 248 -14.83 -27.09 11.20
C PHE A 248 -15.57 -26.21 12.23
N ALA A 249 -16.74 -25.65 11.92
CA ALA A 249 -17.61 -24.95 12.85
C ALA A 249 -18.75 -25.85 13.33
#